data_96d9aaa726a07e0713cf9e58a1d34429
#
_entry.id   96d9aaa726a07e0713cf9e58a1d34429
#
_cell.length_a   1.000
_cell.length_b   1.000
_cell.length_c   1.000
_cell.angle_alpha   90.00
_cell.angle_beta   90.00
_cell.angle_gamma   90.00
#
_symmetry.space_group_name_H-M   'P 1'
#
loop_
_entity.id
_entity.type
_entity.pdbx_description
1 polymer ?
#
loop_
_entity_poly.entity_id
_entity_poly.type
_entity_poly.pdbx_seq_one_letter_code
_entity_poly.pdbx_strand_id
1 'polypeptide(L)'
;VVLGKNVSLGHGAIVHSAKIGDNVLLQGCGAIGSIILNMLLLKGGANVTVSDPIAEKRETALKLGAQYVIDPKNEDLKERAMEITNGRGYDVIFDVSGVPAAAPLLPKLLANKGTVVYFAVFPMDYELPLNLYDLYMKEGRLQTVYTTIYNYPRVIDLIPRMNLDVIANREMKLSDGVEIFNAFLESKSNKIIVDCQR
;
A
#
# COMPACT_ATOMS: atom_id res chain seq x y z
N VAL A 1 1.10 -16.56 -9.37
CA VAL A 1 2.22 -16.79 -8.45
C VAL A 1 1.64 -17.09 -7.08
N VAL A 2 1.89 -18.30 -6.58
CA VAL A 2 1.49 -18.69 -5.23
C VAL A 2 2.55 -18.14 -4.29
N LEU A 3 2.26 -17.07 -3.55
CA LEU A 3 3.07 -16.76 -2.39
C LEU A 3 2.87 -17.90 -1.39
N GLY A 4 3.97 -18.58 -1.02
CA GLY A 4 3.92 -19.68 -0.07
C GLY A 4 3.24 -19.29 1.24
N LYS A 5 2.85 -20.28 2.03
CA LYS A 5 2.26 -20.09 3.36
C LYS A 5 3.10 -19.09 4.16
N ASN A 6 2.48 -18.05 4.71
CA ASN A 6 3.09 -17.04 5.58
C ASN A 6 3.98 -16.02 4.85
N VAL A 7 3.42 -15.16 4.02
CA VAL A 7 4.10 -13.95 3.55
C VAL A 7 3.88 -12.83 4.56
N SER A 8 4.98 -12.29 5.09
CA SER A 8 4.95 -11.12 5.98
C SER A 8 5.21 -9.87 5.16
N LEU A 9 4.30 -8.89 5.24
CA LEU A 9 4.39 -7.60 4.56
C LEU A 9 4.43 -6.49 5.61
N GLY A 10 5.56 -5.78 5.73
CA GLY A 10 5.71 -4.64 6.66
C GLY A 10 5.50 -5.03 8.12
N HIS A 11 4.99 -4.15 8.96
CA HIS A 11 4.78 -4.31 10.40
C HIS A 11 4.08 -5.62 10.86
N GLY A 12 4.38 -6.75 10.22
CA GLY A 12 3.85 -8.06 10.57
C GLY A 12 2.54 -8.43 9.90
N ALA A 13 2.17 -7.74 8.83
CA ALA A 13 1.09 -8.20 7.98
C ALA A 13 1.40 -9.60 7.47
N ILE A 14 0.70 -10.59 8.00
CA ILE A 14 0.74 -11.95 7.50
C ILE A 14 -0.43 -12.11 6.56
N VAL A 15 -0.16 -12.17 5.28
CA VAL A 15 -1.16 -12.59 4.29
C VAL A 15 -1.18 -14.10 4.27
N HIS A 16 -1.96 -14.70 5.16
CA HIS A 16 -2.19 -16.13 5.16
C HIS A 16 -2.99 -16.52 3.92
N SER A 17 -2.42 -17.36 3.07
CA SER A 17 -3.11 -18.03 1.95
C SER A 17 -3.63 -17.10 0.86
N ALA A 18 -3.23 -15.83 0.79
CA ALA A 18 -3.54 -15.03 -0.39
C ALA A 18 -2.65 -15.49 -1.54
N LYS A 19 -3.28 -15.94 -2.60
CA LYS A 19 -2.63 -15.91 -3.90
C LYS A 19 -2.55 -14.44 -4.26
N ILE A 20 -1.35 -13.85 -4.30
CA ILE A 20 -1.19 -12.59 -4.99
C ILE A 20 -1.40 -12.95 -6.44
N GLY A 21 -2.58 -12.58 -6.94
CA GLY A 21 -2.94 -12.74 -8.32
C GLY A 21 -2.17 -11.76 -9.19
N ASP A 22 -2.58 -11.69 -10.44
CA ASP A 22 -1.88 -10.88 -11.45
C ASP A 22 -2.07 -9.38 -11.25
N ASN A 23 -3.11 -8.94 -10.53
CA ASN A 23 -3.44 -7.52 -10.35
C ASN A 23 -3.54 -7.14 -8.86
N VAL A 24 -2.70 -6.20 -8.44
CA VAL A 24 -2.67 -5.68 -7.08
C VAL A 24 -2.90 -4.16 -7.10
N LEU A 25 -3.78 -3.67 -6.24
CA LEU A 25 -3.93 -2.22 -5.96
C LEU A 25 -3.31 -1.90 -4.61
N LEU A 26 -2.47 -0.89 -4.57
CA LEU A 26 -1.94 -0.28 -3.36
C LEU A 26 -2.52 1.13 -3.23
N GLN A 27 -3.41 1.32 -2.27
CA GLN A 27 -4.02 2.61 -1.95
C GLN A 27 -3.16 3.34 -0.92
N GLY A 28 -2.43 4.36 -1.38
CA GLY A 28 -1.45 5.12 -0.61
C GLY A 28 0.00 4.65 -0.82
N CYS A 29 0.90 5.57 -1.11
CA CYS A 29 2.34 5.32 -1.32
C CYS A 29 3.22 6.22 -0.46
N GLY A 30 2.88 6.36 0.81
CA GLY A 30 3.78 6.92 1.84
C GLY A 30 4.92 5.95 2.16
N ALA A 31 5.63 6.17 3.26
CA ALA A 31 6.74 5.30 3.66
C ALA A 31 6.35 3.82 3.76
N ILE A 32 5.21 3.52 4.40
CA ILE A 32 4.71 2.14 4.53
C ILE A 32 4.28 1.57 3.18
N GLY A 33 3.53 2.33 2.39
CA GLY A 33 3.10 1.88 1.06
C GLY A 33 4.27 1.59 0.14
N SER A 34 5.32 2.41 0.15
CA SER A 34 6.54 2.18 -0.63
C SER A 34 7.28 0.90 -0.19
N ILE A 35 7.30 0.59 1.11
CA ILE A 35 7.87 -0.67 1.62
C ILE A 35 7.03 -1.86 1.13
N ILE A 36 5.70 -1.78 1.22
CA ILE A 36 4.80 -2.83 0.73
C ILE A 36 4.99 -3.03 -0.77
N LEU A 37 5.07 -1.95 -1.55
CA LEU A 37 5.33 -2.00 -2.99
C LEU A 37 6.63 -2.77 -3.31
N ASN A 38 7.74 -2.43 -2.64
CA ASN A 38 9.00 -3.17 -2.78
C ASN A 38 8.81 -4.67 -2.52
N MET A 39 8.11 -5.02 -1.44
CA MET A 39 7.88 -6.41 -1.07
C MET A 39 7.00 -7.15 -2.09
N LEU A 40 5.97 -6.50 -2.61
CA LEU A 40 5.11 -7.05 -3.66
C LEU A 40 5.92 -7.39 -4.91
N LEU A 41 6.77 -6.47 -5.36
CA LEU A 41 7.62 -6.65 -6.54
C LEU A 41 8.68 -7.72 -6.32
N LEU A 42 9.33 -7.76 -5.16
CA LEU A 42 10.30 -8.82 -4.80
C LEU A 42 9.66 -10.21 -4.74
N LYS A 43 8.36 -10.30 -4.48
CA LYS A 43 7.62 -11.56 -4.39
C LYS A 43 6.87 -11.93 -5.68
N GLY A 44 7.06 -11.17 -6.75
CA GLY A 44 6.51 -11.46 -8.06
C GLY A 44 5.06 -10.99 -8.24
N GLY A 45 4.65 -9.92 -7.58
CA GLY A 45 3.43 -9.20 -7.93
C GLY A 45 3.52 -8.73 -9.37
N ALA A 46 2.65 -9.25 -10.26
CA ALA A 46 2.83 -9.05 -11.69
C ALA A 46 2.42 -7.63 -12.14
N ASN A 47 1.23 -7.17 -11.73
CA ASN A 47 0.70 -5.86 -12.12
C ASN A 47 0.33 -5.07 -10.86
N VAL A 48 1.23 -4.27 -10.36
CA VAL A 48 0.96 -3.41 -9.19
C VAL A 48 0.54 -2.03 -9.66
N THR A 49 -0.68 -1.64 -9.31
CA THR A 49 -1.22 -0.29 -9.45
C THR A 49 -1.11 0.43 -8.13
N VAL A 50 -0.65 1.68 -8.15
CA VAL A 50 -0.58 2.54 -6.96
C VAL A 50 -1.53 3.71 -7.13
N SER A 51 -2.39 3.96 -6.14
CA SER A 51 -3.24 5.14 -6.08
C SER A 51 -2.76 6.06 -4.96
N ASP A 52 -2.37 7.29 -5.30
CA ASP A 52 -1.96 8.32 -4.33
C ASP A 52 -2.28 9.72 -4.87
N PRO A 53 -2.85 10.64 -4.06
CA PRO A 53 -3.19 11.99 -4.51
C PRO A 53 -1.97 12.90 -4.72
N ILE A 54 -0.78 12.50 -4.26
CA ILE A 54 0.44 13.31 -4.31
C ILE A 54 1.31 12.84 -5.49
N ALA A 55 1.63 13.75 -6.42
CA ALA A 55 2.36 13.43 -7.64
C ALA A 55 3.74 12.81 -7.36
N GLU A 56 4.50 13.37 -6.43
CA GLU A 56 5.85 12.88 -6.07
C GLU A 56 5.82 11.44 -5.53
N LYS A 57 4.73 11.05 -4.86
CA LYS A 57 4.55 9.67 -4.39
C LYS A 57 4.23 8.72 -5.53
N ARG A 58 3.43 9.16 -6.51
CA ARG A 58 3.18 8.37 -7.72
C ARG A 58 4.46 8.20 -8.56
N GLU A 59 5.28 9.24 -8.69
CA GLU A 59 6.60 9.14 -9.33
C GLU A 59 7.53 8.17 -8.59
N THR A 60 7.56 8.24 -7.27
CA THR A 60 8.30 7.29 -6.43
C THR A 60 7.82 5.85 -6.66
N ALA A 61 6.52 5.64 -6.76
CA ALA A 61 5.96 4.33 -7.05
C ALA A 61 6.41 3.78 -8.41
N LEU A 62 6.42 4.62 -9.45
CA LEU A 62 6.94 4.24 -10.77
C LEU A 62 8.43 3.91 -10.74
N LYS A 63 9.25 4.72 -10.04
CA LYS A 63 10.69 4.45 -9.85
C LYS A 63 10.95 3.14 -9.11
N LEU A 64 10.08 2.75 -8.20
CA LEU A 64 10.12 1.48 -7.49
C LEU A 64 9.68 0.30 -8.37
N GLY A 65 8.97 0.53 -9.47
CA GLY A 65 8.55 -0.49 -10.42
C GLY A 65 7.04 -0.77 -10.46
N ALA A 66 6.19 0.10 -9.90
CA ALA A 66 4.76 0.03 -10.13
C ALA A 66 4.46 0.16 -11.64
N GLN A 67 3.56 -0.68 -12.16
CA GLN A 67 3.21 -0.67 -13.58
C GLN A 67 2.22 0.44 -13.92
N TYR A 68 1.35 0.79 -12.98
CA TYR A 68 0.34 1.83 -13.16
C TYR A 68 0.24 2.71 -11.93
N VAL A 69 -0.12 3.97 -12.15
CA VAL A 69 -0.47 4.91 -11.08
C VAL A 69 -1.82 5.57 -11.38
N ILE A 70 -2.56 5.91 -10.33
CA ILE A 70 -3.84 6.59 -10.40
C ILE A 70 -3.78 7.84 -9.52
N ASP A 71 -4.26 8.97 -10.06
CA ASP A 71 -4.47 10.19 -9.30
C ASP A 71 -5.95 10.29 -8.85
N PRO A 72 -6.30 9.88 -7.63
CA PRO A 72 -7.69 9.86 -7.20
C PRO A 72 -8.32 11.25 -7.02
N LYS A 73 -7.55 12.35 -7.21
CA LYS A 73 -8.07 13.71 -7.23
C LYS A 73 -8.59 14.12 -8.59
N ASN A 74 -7.97 13.61 -9.66
CA ASN A 74 -8.24 14.01 -11.03
C ASN A 74 -8.82 12.88 -11.90
N GLU A 75 -8.81 11.65 -11.40
CA GLU A 75 -9.30 10.46 -12.10
C GLU A 75 -10.36 9.74 -11.25
N ASP A 76 -11.39 9.19 -11.89
CA ASP A 76 -12.30 8.27 -11.19
C ASP A 76 -11.57 6.95 -10.91
N LEU A 77 -11.37 6.67 -9.62
CA LEU A 77 -10.63 5.49 -9.18
C LEU A 77 -11.25 4.18 -9.70
N LYS A 78 -12.59 4.10 -9.76
CA LYS A 78 -13.28 2.88 -10.20
C LYS A 78 -13.14 2.70 -11.70
N GLU A 79 -13.38 3.74 -12.48
CA GLU A 79 -13.27 3.70 -13.93
C GLU A 79 -11.84 3.32 -14.33
N ARG A 80 -10.85 4.00 -13.78
CA ARG A 80 -9.45 3.75 -14.06
C ARG A 80 -8.98 2.36 -13.63
N ALA A 81 -9.45 1.88 -12.47
CA ALA A 81 -9.19 0.53 -12.01
C ALA A 81 -9.74 -0.55 -12.96
N MET A 82 -10.96 -0.33 -13.49
CA MET A 82 -11.57 -1.27 -14.44
C MET A 82 -10.86 -1.25 -15.79
N GLU A 83 -10.42 -0.09 -16.28
CA GLU A 83 -9.60 -0.02 -17.50
C GLU A 83 -8.30 -0.83 -17.35
N ILE A 84 -7.52 -0.57 -16.29
CA ILE A 84 -6.22 -1.22 -16.04
C ILE A 84 -6.39 -2.75 -15.94
N THR A 85 -7.48 -3.21 -15.34
CA THR A 85 -7.73 -4.63 -15.11
C THR A 85 -8.62 -5.30 -16.17
N ASN A 86 -8.93 -4.60 -17.27
CA ASN A 86 -9.85 -5.06 -18.32
C ASN A 86 -11.19 -5.53 -17.76
N GLY A 87 -11.75 -4.79 -16.81
CA GLY A 87 -13.03 -5.08 -16.15
C GLY A 87 -12.99 -6.18 -15.09
N ARG A 88 -11.86 -6.84 -14.88
CA ARG A 88 -11.73 -7.95 -13.93
C ARG A 88 -11.70 -7.52 -12.47
N GLY A 89 -11.10 -6.37 -12.18
CA GLY A 89 -10.79 -5.91 -10.83
C GLY A 89 -9.48 -6.49 -10.28
N TYR A 90 -9.20 -6.19 -9.02
CA TYR A 90 -7.94 -6.55 -8.35
C TYR A 90 -8.09 -7.82 -7.51
N ASP A 91 -7.09 -8.69 -7.58
CA ASP A 91 -7.01 -9.91 -6.77
C ASP A 91 -6.69 -9.58 -5.32
N VAL A 92 -5.84 -8.56 -5.10
CA VAL A 92 -5.54 -8.05 -3.77
C VAL A 92 -5.51 -6.52 -3.78
N ILE A 93 -6.11 -5.92 -2.78
CA ILE A 93 -6.08 -4.47 -2.55
C ILE A 93 -5.50 -4.22 -1.17
N PHE A 94 -4.44 -3.42 -1.08
CA PHE A 94 -3.90 -2.95 0.19
C PHE A 94 -4.32 -1.50 0.42
N ASP A 95 -5.05 -1.24 1.50
CA ASP A 95 -5.29 0.11 1.97
C ASP A 95 -4.29 0.49 3.06
N VAL A 96 -3.33 1.34 2.71
CA VAL A 96 -2.35 1.92 3.63
C VAL A 96 -2.55 3.42 3.82
N SER A 97 -3.63 3.95 3.24
CA SER A 97 -3.95 5.37 3.32
C SER A 97 -4.74 5.74 4.59
N GLY A 98 -5.61 4.86 5.05
CA GLY A 98 -6.52 5.10 6.17
C GLY A 98 -7.54 6.21 5.91
N VAL A 99 -7.83 6.52 4.65
CA VAL A 99 -8.78 7.57 4.26
C VAL A 99 -10.21 7.02 4.31
N PRO A 100 -11.06 7.47 5.26
CA PRO A 100 -12.42 6.95 5.41
C PRO A 100 -13.26 7.02 4.14
N ALA A 101 -13.10 8.08 3.34
CA ALA A 101 -13.84 8.25 2.08
C ALA A 101 -13.43 7.23 0.99
N ALA A 102 -12.21 6.73 1.00
CA ALA A 102 -11.73 5.76 0.03
C ALA A 102 -12.08 4.32 0.41
N ALA A 103 -12.11 4.01 1.70
CA ALA A 103 -12.29 2.65 2.21
C ALA A 103 -13.52 1.90 1.66
N PRO A 104 -14.72 2.50 1.52
CA PRO A 104 -15.91 1.82 0.99
C PRO A 104 -15.85 1.53 -0.52
N LEU A 105 -14.95 2.19 -1.24
CA LEU A 105 -14.78 1.98 -2.68
C LEU A 105 -13.98 0.71 -2.97
N LEU A 106 -13.04 0.36 -2.12
CA LEU A 106 -12.08 -0.72 -2.36
C LEU A 106 -12.74 -2.11 -2.55
N PRO A 107 -13.74 -2.54 -1.77
CA PRO A 107 -14.43 -3.80 -2.01
C PRO A 107 -15.12 -3.87 -3.38
N LYS A 108 -15.53 -2.72 -3.94
CA LYS A 108 -16.16 -2.64 -5.26
C LYS A 108 -15.17 -2.92 -6.40
N LEU A 109 -13.88 -2.71 -6.15
CA LEU A 109 -12.78 -2.90 -7.11
C LEU A 109 -12.21 -4.33 -7.10
N LEU A 110 -12.70 -5.21 -6.21
CA LEU A 110 -12.23 -6.59 -6.13
C LEU A 110 -12.60 -7.40 -7.37
N ALA A 111 -11.67 -8.21 -7.80
CA ALA A 111 -11.96 -9.39 -8.63
C ALA A 111 -12.71 -10.45 -7.82
N ASN A 112 -13.27 -11.47 -8.51
CA ASN A 112 -13.85 -12.62 -7.84
C ASN A 112 -12.81 -13.33 -6.98
N LYS A 113 -13.15 -13.67 -5.73
CA LYS A 113 -12.29 -14.27 -4.70
C LYS A 113 -11.14 -13.35 -4.24
N GLY A 114 -11.20 -12.06 -4.58
CA GLY A 114 -10.23 -11.07 -4.18
C GLY A 114 -10.28 -10.75 -2.69
N THR A 115 -9.22 -10.09 -2.20
CA THR A 115 -9.07 -9.71 -0.80
C THR A 115 -8.72 -8.24 -0.67
N VAL A 116 -9.46 -7.47 0.14
CA VAL A 116 -9.02 -6.16 0.63
C VAL A 116 -8.30 -6.36 1.96
N VAL A 117 -7.11 -5.81 2.06
CA VAL A 117 -6.31 -5.76 3.28
C VAL A 117 -6.31 -4.32 3.80
N TYR A 118 -7.09 -4.04 4.84
CA TYR A 118 -7.06 -2.77 5.55
C TYR A 118 -5.87 -2.76 6.51
N PHE A 119 -4.80 -2.15 6.05
CA PHE A 119 -3.53 -2.07 6.77
C PHE A 119 -3.43 -0.81 7.62
N ALA A 120 -4.05 0.29 7.15
CA ALA A 120 -4.05 1.56 7.85
C ALA A 120 -4.94 1.54 9.09
N VAL A 121 -4.63 2.43 10.04
CA VAL A 121 -5.47 2.68 11.22
C VAL A 121 -6.52 3.72 10.83
N PHE A 122 -7.79 3.39 11.05
CA PHE A 122 -8.92 4.30 10.90
C PHE A 122 -9.28 4.96 12.24
N PRO A 123 -10.05 6.06 12.24
CA PRO A 123 -10.62 6.60 13.48
C PRO A 123 -11.39 5.53 14.25
N MET A 124 -11.33 5.60 15.61
CA MET A 124 -11.92 4.55 16.45
C MET A 124 -13.43 4.37 16.28
N ASP A 125 -14.11 5.43 15.91
CA ASP A 125 -15.57 5.49 15.68
C ASP A 125 -15.95 5.31 14.21
N TYR A 126 -14.98 5.02 13.35
CA TYR A 126 -15.26 4.83 11.92
C TYR A 126 -15.90 3.45 11.66
N GLU A 127 -17.09 3.48 11.08
CA GLU A 127 -17.79 2.30 10.59
C GLU A 127 -17.69 2.22 9.06
N LEU A 128 -17.26 1.08 8.55
CA LEU A 128 -17.15 0.84 7.11
C LEU A 128 -18.52 0.51 6.52
N PRO A 129 -19.13 1.40 5.70
CA PRO A 129 -20.36 1.07 4.97
C PRO A 129 -20.04 0.04 3.88
N LEU A 130 -20.66 -1.12 3.99
CA LEU A 130 -20.40 -2.26 3.11
C LEU A 130 -21.69 -2.84 2.55
N ASN A 131 -21.73 -3.05 1.22
CA ASN A 131 -22.76 -3.87 0.60
C ASN A 131 -22.33 -5.35 0.66
N LEU A 132 -22.94 -6.10 1.56
CA LEU A 132 -22.62 -7.52 1.74
C LEU A 132 -23.02 -8.38 0.53
N TYR A 133 -24.06 -7.98 -0.23
CA TYR A 133 -24.46 -8.70 -1.43
C TYR A 133 -23.38 -8.62 -2.51
N ASP A 134 -22.78 -7.44 -2.74
CA ASP A 134 -21.69 -7.27 -3.70
C ASP A 134 -20.46 -8.12 -3.30
N LEU A 135 -20.16 -8.17 -2.01
CA LEU A 135 -19.04 -8.97 -1.49
C LEU A 135 -19.32 -10.47 -1.62
N TYR A 136 -20.57 -10.87 -1.32
CA TYR A 136 -21.03 -12.26 -1.49
C TYR A 136 -20.91 -12.74 -2.95
N MET A 137 -21.38 -11.93 -3.89
CA MET A 137 -21.32 -12.29 -5.33
C MET A 137 -19.89 -12.47 -5.84
N LYS A 138 -18.92 -11.81 -5.21
CA LYS A 138 -17.50 -11.93 -5.54
C LYS A 138 -16.76 -13.01 -4.73
N GLU A 139 -17.40 -13.65 -3.75
CA GLU A 139 -16.71 -14.46 -2.73
C GLU A 139 -15.52 -13.69 -2.11
N GLY A 140 -15.69 -12.36 -1.96
CA GLY A 140 -14.65 -11.43 -1.55
C GLY A 140 -14.29 -11.57 -0.07
N ARG A 141 -13.10 -11.10 0.28
CA ARG A 141 -12.59 -11.13 1.66
C ARG A 141 -12.15 -9.76 2.11
N LEU A 142 -12.40 -9.47 3.38
CA LEU A 142 -11.86 -8.30 4.08
C LEU A 142 -10.93 -8.79 5.18
N GLN A 143 -9.73 -8.26 5.22
CA GLN A 143 -8.71 -8.61 6.18
C GLN A 143 -8.18 -7.34 6.82
N THR A 144 -8.10 -7.32 8.14
CA THR A 144 -7.39 -6.28 8.89
C THR A 144 -6.03 -6.78 9.34
N VAL A 145 -5.13 -5.85 9.64
CA VAL A 145 -3.78 -6.14 10.12
C VAL A 145 -3.50 -5.29 11.36
N TYR A 146 -2.94 -5.90 12.36
CA TYR A 146 -2.47 -5.22 13.55
C TYR A 146 -0.98 -5.48 13.73
N THR A 147 -0.36 -5.51 14.75
CA THR A 147 1.07 -5.62 15.01
C THR A 147 1.75 -6.86 14.40
N THR A 148 3.08 -6.95 14.55
CA THR A 148 3.86 -8.12 14.10
C THR A 148 4.17 -9.06 15.25
N ILE A 149 4.08 -10.37 14.96
CA ILE A 149 4.48 -11.41 15.88
C ILE A 149 5.46 -12.35 15.14
N TYR A 150 6.67 -12.51 15.67
CA TYR A 150 7.69 -13.47 15.18
C TYR A 150 8.21 -13.29 13.74
N ASN A 151 8.11 -12.08 13.17
CA ASN A 151 8.48 -11.84 11.75
C ASN A 151 9.82 -11.12 11.54
N TYR A 152 10.46 -10.61 12.60
CA TYR A 152 11.68 -9.81 12.51
C TYR A 152 12.81 -10.49 11.71
N PRO A 153 13.15 -11.78 11.91
CA PRO A 153 14.23 -12.40 11.13
C PRO A 153 13.98 -12.33 9.63
N ARG A 154 12.74 -12.59 9.19
CA ARG A 154 12.37 -12.53 7.77
C ARG A 154 12.43 -11.12 7.18
N VAL A 155 12.06 -10.13 7.97
CA VAL A 155 12.16 -8.73 7.55
C VAL A 155 13.61 -8.33 7.37
N ILE A 156 14.48 -8.69 8.31
CA ILE A 156 15.92 -8.42 8.25
C ILE A 156 16.54 -9.05 6.98
N ASP A 157 16.18 -10.29 6.64
CA ASP A 157 16.64 -10.97 5.43
C ASP A 157 16.18 -10.30 4.12
N LEU A 158 15.09 -9.54 4.17
CA LEU A 158 14.54 -8.85 2.99
C LEU A 158 15.15 -7.46 2.78
N ILE A 159 15.55 -6.78 3.84
CA ILE A 159 16.06 -5.40 3.80
C ILE A 159 17.15 -5.21 2.73
N PRO A 160 18.18 -6.09 2.61
CA PRO A 160 19.24 -5.91 1.61
C PRO A 160 18.77 -6.02 0.14
N ARG A 161 17.55 -6.53 -0.07
CA ARG A 161 16.95 -6.71 -1.40
C ARG A 161 15.99 -5.59 -1.78
N MET A 162 15.70 -4.69 -0.84
CA MET A 162 14.75 -3.60 -1.02
C MET A 162 15.46 -2.34 -1.50
N ASN A 163 14.81 -1.59 -2.37
CA ASN A 163 15.28 -0.27 -2.77
C ASN A 163 14.79 0.78 -1.75
N LEU A 164 15.51 0.88 -0.63
CA LEU A 164 15.15 1.78 0.47
C LEU A 164 15.61 3.23 0.23
N ASP A 165 16.62 3.44 -0.60
CA ASP A 165 17.17 4.77 -0.89
C ASP A 165 16.14 5.69 -1.57
N VAL A 166 15.26 5.08 -2.37
CA VAL A 166 14.14 5.82 -3.00
C VAL A 166 13.08 6.25 -1.97
N ILE A 167 12.98 5.54 -0.85
CA ILE A 167 11.99 5.80 0.21
C ILE A 167 12.55 6.81 1.21
N ALA A 168 13.79 6.62 1.64
CA ALA A 168 14.51 7.46 2.60
C ALA A 168 15.43 8.44 1.86
N ASN A 169 14.84 9.32 1.08
CA ASN A 169 15.54 10.17 0.13
C ASN A 169 15.81 11.60 0.58
N ARG A 170 15.48 11.94 1.84
CA ARG A 170 15.71 13.27 2.42
C ARG A 170 16.45 13.15 3.73
N GLU A 171 17.64 13.72 3.78
CA GLU A 171 18.42 13.90 4.99
C GLU A 171 18.27 15.34 5.50
N MET A 172 18.11 15.52 6.80
CA MET A 172 18.07 16.83 7.50
C MET A 172 18.89 16.76 8.78
N LYS A 173 19.39 17.90 9.23
CA LYS A 173 20.16 17.99 10.48
C LYS A 173 19.21 18.12 11.67
N LEU A 174 19.63 17.69 12.85
CA LEU A 174 18.84 17.88 14.06
C LEU A 174 18.64 19.39 14.38
N SER A 175 19.60 20.25 14.00
CA SER A 175 19.49 21.71 14.11
C SER A 175 18.32 22.32 13.34
N ASP A 176 17.83 21.61 12.29
CA ASP A 176 16.74 22.08 11.41
C ASP A 176 15.35 21.73 11.98
N GLY A 177 15.23 21.52 13.29
CA GLY A 177 14.08 20.95 13.99
C GLY A 177 12.70 21.40 13.51
N VAL A 178 12.44 22.70 13.38
CA VAL A 178 11.14 23.24 12.89
C VAL A 178 10.91 22.90 11.42
N GLU A 179 11.95 22.97 10.60
CA GLU A 179 11.87 22.67 9.17
C GLU A 179 11.59 21.19 8.91
N ILE A 180 12.07 20.30 9.80
CA ILE A 180 11.76 18.86 9.73
C ILE A 180 10.25 18.64 9.88
N PHE A 181 9.62 19.30 10.86
CA PHE A 181 8.18 19.22 11.07
C PHE A 181 7.38 19.79 9.89
N ASN A 182 7.81 20.93 9.37
CA ASN A 182 7.17 21.53 8.20
C ASN A 182 7.26 20.59 6.97
N ALA A 183 8.45 20.04 6.72
CA ALA A 183 8.67 19.10 5.64
C ALA A 183 7.83 17.83 5.78
N PHE A 184 7.62 17.35 7.01
CA PHE A 184 6.73 16.23 7.29
C PHE A 184 5.27 16.59 7.04
N LEU A 185 4.81 17.75 7.49
CA LEU A 185 3.42 18.22 7.28
C LEU A 185 3.09 18.46 5.80
N GLU A 186 4.06 18.93 5.02
CA GLU A 186 3.90 19.11 3.58
C GLU A 186 3.79 17.79 2.81
N SER A 187 4.08 16.66 3.45
CA SER A 187 4.02 15.30 2.87
C SER A 187 4.80 15.10 1.58
N LYS A 188 5.75 15.99 1.28
CA LYS A 188 6.56 15.97 0.03
C LYS A 188 7.63 14.88 0.01
N SER A 189 7.97 14.29 1.16
CA SER A 189 8.91 13.17 1.23
C SER A 189 8.30 11.95 1.91
N ASN A 190 8.70 10.75 1.48
CA ASN A 190 8.19 9.53 2.07
C ASN A 190 8.77 9.29 3.47
N LYS A 191 10.06 9.55 3.65
CA LYS A 191 10.76 9.41 4.93
C LYS A 191 11.88 10.44 5.03
N ILE A 192 11.96 11.10 6.16
CA ILE A 192 13.05 12.02 6.49
C ILE A 192 13.99 11.29 7.46
N ILE A 193 15.28 11.28 7.13
CA ILE A 193 16.35 10.82 8.04
C ILE A 193 16.91 12.04 8.73
N VAL A 194 16.97 12.03 10.05
CA VAL A 194 17.57 13.10 10.83
C VAL A 194 18.95 12.69 11.29
N ASP A 195 19.98 13.42 10.81
CA ASP A 195 21.35 13.25 11.29
C ASP A 195 21.48 13.94 12.66
N CYS A 196 21.64 13.13 13.71
CA CYS A 196 21.79 13.62 15.07
C CYS A 196 23.22 14.01 15.44
N GLN A 197 24.18 13.85 14.53
CA GLN A 197 25.60 14.18 14.77
C GLN A 197 26.03 15.50 14.11
N ARG A 198 25.14 16.16 13.40
CA ARG A 198 25.39 17.42 12.67
C ARG A 198 24.40 18.48 13.05
#